data_653a3f69307bd179203915702c7caa34
#
_entry.id   653a3f69307bd179203915702c7caa34
#
_cell.length_a   1.000
_cell.length_b   1.000
_cell.length_c   1.000
_cell.angle_alpha   90.00
_cell.angle_beta   90.00
_cell.angle_gamma   90.00
#
_symmetry.space_group_name_H-M   'P 1'
#
loop_
_entity.id
_entity.type
_entity.pdbx_description
1 polymer ?
#
loop_
_entity_poly.entity_id
_entity_poly.type
_entity_poly.pdbx_seq_one_letter_code
_entity_poly.pdbx_strand_id
1 'polypeptide(L)'
;MSHPSPELTAKHEAVHVVVAPPRTASTAFARVLWNNPTVGYYAHEPFEAGYFDGHGPEHAWESVRGAVDLSAVVGAKSGDSLLIKEIAFQVGERIGELLAVATSVPVFLMRDPRLTISSRREVKRRAGSPLEFPLDETGWHALERHIAHCRDNGIDYVLVDAFDFRSQPASVMSQVSARLGLDFDPAQLVWEPRPDMALSNHRTSGVDHFFTRVLNSKGIEPPVETVPDFTEFPEEGGLRAHVRWAVDLYQHLLEDPKRILPRS
;
A
#
# COMPACT_ATOMS: atom_id res chain seq x y z
N MET A 1 23.60 7.50 13.41
CA MET A 1 23.24 6.51 12.36
C MET A 1 23.11 7.27 11.08
N SER A 2 23.73 6.81 9.98
CA SER A 2 23.62 7.48 8.68
C SER A 2 22.20 7.30 8.15
N HIS A 3 21.60 8.37 7.65
CA HIS A 3 20.27 8.35 7.04
C HIS A 3 20.33 7.46 5.77
N PRO A 4 19.40 6.51 5.55
CA PRO A 4 19.46 5.55 4.43
C PRO A 4 19.25 6.18 3.04
N SER A 5 18.83 7.44 2.98
CA SER A 5 18.49 8.14 1.74
C SER A 5 19.64 8.21 0.72
N PRO A 6 20.89 8.59 1.08
CA PRO A 6 21.97 8.71 0.09
C PRO A 6 22.37 7.37 -0.54
N GLU A 7 22.30 6.28 0.23
CA GLU A 7 22.65 4.94 -0.25
C GLU A 7 21.61 4.42 -1.27
N LEU A 8 20.32 4.58 -0.96
CA LEU A 8 19.23 4.12 -1.83
C LEU A 8 19.16 4.93 -3.13
N THR A 9 19.31 6.25 -3.05
CA THR A 9 19.29 7.12 -4.23
C THR A 9 20.57 7.00 -5.09
N ALA A 10 21.68 6.49 -4.52
CA ALA A 10 22.87 6.16 -5.29
C ALA A 10 22.73 4.80 -6.02
N LYS A 11 21.90 3.90 -5.49
CA LYS A 11 21.69 2.55 -6.04
C LYS A 11 20.55 2.50 -7.06
N HIS A 12 19.52 3.32 -6.89
CA HIS A 12 18.32 3.29 -7.71
C HIS A 12 18.08 4.63 -8.40
N GLU A 13 17.67 4.63 -9.67
CA GLU A 13 17.34 5.84 -10.45
C GLU A 13 16.21 6.64 -9.80
N ALA A 14 15.22 5.94 -9.26
CA ALA A 14 14.15 6.54 -8.49
C ALA A 14 13.67 5.60 -7.37
N VAL A 15 13.11 6.21 -6.31
CA VAL A 15 12.46 5.50 -5.20
C VAL A 15 11.02 5.97 -5.11
N HIS A 16 10.10 5.07 -5.39
CA HIS A 16 8.65 5.30 -5.31
C HIS A 16 8.09 4.70 -4.03
N VAL A 17 7.25 5.45 -3.33
CA VAL A 17 6.65 5.02 -2.06
C VAL A 17 5.13 4.98 -2.17
N VAL A 18 4.55 3.86 -1.78
CA VAL A 18 3.11 3.63 -1.68
C VAL A 18 2.77 3.23 -0.26
N VAL A 19 1.89 3.97 0.40
CA VAL A 19 1.45 3.69 1.78
C VAL A 19 -0.07 3.58 1.82
N ALA A 20 -0.59 2.62 2.57
CA ALA A 20 -2.01 2.36 2.61
C ALA A 20 -2.49 1.74 3.94
N PRO A 21 -3.69 1.99 4.39
CA PRO A 21 -4.36 1.10 5.33
C PRO A 21 -4.43 -0.33 4.77
N PRO A 22 -4.48 -1.37 5.61
CA PRO A 22 -4.60 -2.73 5.13
C PRO A 22 -5.91 -2.93 4.33
N ARG A 23 -5.92 -3.85 3.38
CA ARG A 23 -7.10 -4.24 2.57
C ARG A 23 -7.64 -3.16 1.63
N THR A 24 -6.83 -2.20 1.25
CA THR A 24 -7.13 -1.16 0.26
C THR A 24 -6.77 -1.54 -1.19
N ALA A 25 -6.55 -2.83 -1.48
CA ALA A 25 -6.01 -3.31 -2.76
C ALA A 25 -4.60 -2.77 -3.10
N SER A 26 -3.84 -2.31 -2.10
CA SER A 26 -2.51 -1.71 -2.30
C SER A 26 -1.50 -2.64 -2.96
N THR A 27 -1.58 -3.97 -2.72
CA THR A 27 -0.71 -4.93 -3.41
C THR A 27 -1.04 -5.06 -4.91
N ALA A 28 -2.33 -5.01 -5.28
CA ALA A 28 -2.73 -4.99 -6.69
C ALA A 28 -2.30 -3.67 -7.37
N PHE A 29 -2.42 -2.56 -6.65
CA PHE A 29 -1.93 -1.26 -7.09
C PHE A 29 -0.40 -1.27 -7.31
N ALA A 30 0.36 -1.76 -6.34
CA ALA A 30 1.80 -1.93 -6.46
C ALA A 30 2.16 -2.85 -7.64
N ARG A 31 1.34 -3.89 -7.91
CA ARG A 31 1.56 -4.81 -9.03
C ARG A 31 1.46 -4.12 -10.39
N VAL A 32 0.55 -3.15 -10.55
CA VAL A 32 0.52 -2.33 -11.77
C VAL A 32 1.83 -1.54 -11.93
N LEU A 33 2.30 -0.91 -10.85
CA LEU A 33 3.55 -0.14 -10.87
C LEU A 33 4.77 -1.01 -11.13
N TRP A 34 4.87 -2.20 -10.51
CA TRP A 34 6.00 -3.06 -10.77
C TRP A 34 5.98 -3.73 -12.16
N ASN A 35 4.84 -3.72 -12.86
CA ASN A 35 4.79 -4.11 -14.27
C ASN A 35 5.39 -3.04 -15.19
N ASN A 36 5.59 -1.81 -14.69
CA ASN A 36 6.32 -0.79 -15.43
C ASN A 36 7.76 -1.26 -15.71
N PRO A 37 8.26 -1.15 -16.95
CA PRO A 37 9.59 -1.63 -17.31
C PRO A 37 10.72 -0.95 -16.54
N THR A 38 10.56 0.30 -16.09
CA THR A 38 11.59 1.05 -15.34
C THR A 38 11.65 0.69 -13.86
N VAL A 39 10.62 0.02 -13.31
CA VAL A 39 10.60 -0.42 -11.92
C VAL A 39 11.27 -1.79 -11.82
N GLY A 40 12.55 -1.82 -11.45
CA GLY A 40 13.38 -3.03 -11.37
C GLY A 40 13.31 -3.75 -10.03
N TYR A 41 12.99 -3.05 -8.94
CA TYR A 41 13.04 -3.58 -7.58
C TYR A 41 11.76 -3.32 -6.80
N TYR A 42 11.41 -4.26 -5.90
CA TYR A 42 10.22 -4.17 -5.06
C TYR A 42 10.51 -4.55 -3.61
N ALA A 43 10.21 -3.65 -2.68
CA ALA A 43 10.23 -3.89 -1.25
C ALA A 43 8.78 -3.94 -0.72
N HIS A 44 8.38 -5.09 -0.20
CA HIS A 44 7.04 -5.35 0.30
C HIS A 44 6.99 -5.29 1.82
N GLU A 45 6.30 -4.29 2.34
CA GLU A 45 6.02 -4.10 3.76
C GLU A 45 7.29 -4.23 4.65
N PRO A 46 8.36 -3.48 4.36
CA PRO A 46 9.63 -3.63 5.07
C PRO A 46 9.55 -3.34 6.58
N PHE A 47 8.55 -2.57 7.04
CA PHE A 47 8.35 -2.24 8.44
C PHE A 47 7.54 -3.29 9.22
N GLU A 48 7.03 -4.34 8.56
CA GLU A 48 6.18 -5.38 9.15
C GLU A 48 6.85 -6.06 10.36
N ALA A 49 8.09 -6.53 10.21
CA ALA A 49 8.81 -7.22 11.27
C ALA A 49 9.16 -6.31 12.45
N GLY A 50 9.37 -5.01 12.19
CA GLY A 50 9.53 -4.01 13.26
C GLY A 50 8.27 -3.86 14.10
N TYR A 51 7.12 -3.91 13.48
CA TYR A 51 5.84 -3.75 14.15
C TYR A 51 5.43 -5.02 14.93
N PHE A 52 5.48 -6.20 14.31
CA PHE A 52 4.97 -7.43 14.91
C PHE A 52 5.99 -8.18 15.77
N ASP A 53 7.25 -8.16 15.38
CA ASP A 53 8.31 -8.97 16.00
C ASP A 53 9.27 -8.13 16.86
N GLY A 54 9.08 -6.81 16.92
CA GLY A 54 9.89 -5.90 17.73
C GLY A 54 11.32 -5.70 17.20
N HIS A 55 11.58 -6.01 15.94
CA HIS A 55 12.88 -5.73 15.32
C HIS A 55 13.19 -4.24 15.30
N GLY A 56 14.45 -3.90 15.51
CA GLY A 56 14.90 -2.52 15.49
C GLY A 56 14.73 -1.83 14.12
N PRO A 57 14.84 -0.49 14.10
CA PRO A 57 14.64 0.31 12.88
C PRO A 57 15.49 -0.12 11.68
N GLU A 58 16.72 -0.59 11.94
CA GLU A 58 17.66 -0.99 10.89
C GLU A 58 17.15 -2.18 10.08
N HIS A 59 16.39 -3.08 10.70
CA HIS A 59 15.83 -4.25 10.00
C HIS A 59 14.92 -3.87 8.83
N ALA A 60 14.13 -2.80 8.97
CA ALA A 60 13.30 -2.30 7.88
C ALA A 60 14.15 -1.86 6.68
N TRP A 61 15.26 -1.17 6.94
CA TRP A 61 16.17 -0.73 5.89
C TRP A 61 16.99 -1.87 5.28
N GLU A 62 17.34 -2.89 6.05
CA GLU A 62 17.90 -4.14 5.51
C GLU A 62 16.91 -4.82 4.58
N SER A 63 15.62 -4.86 4.95
CA SER A 63 14.57 -5.38 4.09
C SER A 63 14.43 -4.58 2.79
N VAL A 64 14.53 -3.25 2.85
CA VAL A 64 14.53 -2.38 1.65
C VAL A 64 15.76 -2.63 0.78
N ARG A 65 16.96 -2.75 1.37
CA ARG A 65 18.20 -3.09 0.64
C ARG A 65 18.13 -4.46 -0.03
N GLY A 66 17.42 -5.40 0.60
CA GLY A 66 17.12 -6.74 0.09
C GLY A 66 15.87 -6.84 -0.77
N ALA A 67 15.45 -5.73 -1.40
CA ALA A 67 14.28 -5.69 -2.29
C ALA A 67 14.35 -6.79 -3.37
N VAL A 68 13.19 -7.32 -3.73
CA VAL A 68 13.07 -8.35 -4.77
C VAL A 68 13.46 -7.78 -6.12
N ASP A 69 14.37 -8.43 -6.81
CA ASP A 69 14.69 -8.14 -8.22
C ASP A 69 13.54 -8.64 -9.10
N LEU A 70 12.80 -7.70 -9.66
CA LEU A 70 11.63 -8.00 -10.50
C LEU A 70 12.00 -8.62 -11.85
N SER A 71 13.23 -8.41 -12.34
CA SER A 71 13.67 -9.03 -13.59
C SER A 71 13.70 -10.55 -13.51
N ALA A 72 14.04 -11.08 -12.34
CA ALA A 72 14.03 -12.51 -12.06
C ALA A 72 12.61 -13.09 -11.92
N VAL A 73 11.60 -12.25 -11.68
CA VAL A 73 10.24 -12.69 -11.32
C VAL A 73 9.22 -12.41 -12.40
N VAL A 74 9.21 -11.20 -12.98
CA VAL A 74 8.18 -10.78 -13.94
C VAL A 74 8.71 -10.56 -15.37
N GLY A 75 10.00 -10.70 -15.59
CA GLY A 75 10.66 -10.55 -16.89
C GLY A 75 11.51 -9.29 -17.00
N ALA A 76 12.21 -9.16 -18.13
CA ALA A 76 13.20 -8.11 -18.34
C ALA A 76 12.72 -6.72 -17.98
N LYS A 77 13.59 -5.97 -17.28
CA LYS A 77 13.39 -4.59 -16.89
C LYS A 77 14.38 -3.69 -17.64
N SER A 78 13.98 -2.46 -17.93
CA SER A 78 14.81 -1.45 -18.60
C SER A 78 15.42 -0.43 -17.63
N GLY A 79 14.95 -0.40 -16.37
CA GLY A 79 15.43 0.49 -15.33
C GLY A 79 15.57 -0.23 -13.99
N ASP A 80 16.09 0.50 -13.01
CA ASP A 80 16.39 0.00 -11.67
C ASP A 80 15.68 0.77 -10.55
N SER A 81 14.59 1.47 -10.88
CA SER A 81 13.78 2.16 -9.88
C SER A 81 13.25 1.20 -8.83
N LEU A 82 13.23 1.64 -7.59
CA LEU A 82 12.73 0.89 -6.44
C LEU A 82 11.30 1.31 -6.11
N LEU A 83 10.40 0.35 -5.97
CA LEU A 83 9.06 0.54 -5.41
C LEU A 83 9.00 -0.01 -3.99
N ILE A 84 8.70 0.84 -3.01
CA ILE A 84 8.42 0.45 -1.63
C ILE A 84 6.90 0.55 -1.41
N LYS A 85 6.28 -0.57 -1.05
CA LYS A 85 4.88 -0.60 -0.66
C LYS A 85 4.77 -0.93 0.82
N GLU A 86 4.02 -0.11 1.57
CA GLU A 86 3.94 -0.25 3.02
C GLU A 86 2.51 -0.13 3.54
N ILE A 87 2.28 -0.71 4.72
CA ILE A 87 1.03 -0.57 5.47
C ILE A 87 1.18 0.57 6.49
N ALA A 88 0.20 1.47 6.50
CA ALA A 88 0.27 2.71 7.25
C ALA A 88 0.59 2.52 8.75
N PHE A 89 -0.06 1.56 9.42
CA PHE A 89 0.18 1.35 10.86
C PHE A 89 1.56 0.73 11.17
N GLN A 90 2.14 -0.03 10.22
CA GLN A 90 3.46 -0.64 10.40
C GLN A 90 4.57 0.43 10.37
N VAL A 91 4.44 1.41 9.48
CA VAL A 91 5.32 2.59 9.46
C VAL A 91 5.13 3.45 10.72
N GLY A 92 3.87 3.67 11.10
CA GLY A 92 3.54 4.47 12.26
C GLY A 92 4.16 5.87 12.22
N GLU A 93 4.87 6.24 13.29
CA GLU A 93 5.51 7.55 13.42
C GLU A 93 6.77 7.72 12.56
N ARG A 94 7.28 6.63 11.99
CA ARG A 94 8.47 6.64 11.15
C ARG A 94 8.21 7.09 9.71
N ILE A 95 7.03 7.61 9.42
CA ILE A 95 6.66 8.06 8.08
C ILE A 95 7.66 9.09 7.51
N GLY A 96 8.16 9.99 8.33
CA GLY A 96 9.16 10.98 7.91
C GLY A 96 10.45 10.34 7.39
N GLU A 97 10.90 9.22 8.00
CA GLU A 97 12.07 8.46 7.53
C GLU A 97 11.78 7.81 6.18
N LEU A 98 10.59 7.21 6.02
CA LEU A 98 10.20 6.56 4.76
C LEU A 98 10.04 7.58 3.63
N LEU A 99 9.41 8.73 3.89
CA LEU A 99 9.23 9.77 2.87
C LEU A 99 10.56 10.46 2.49
N ALA A 100 11.53 10.51 3.39
CA ALA A 100 12.83 11.10 3.11
C ALA A 100 13.66 10.31 2.07
N VAL A 101 13.35 9.04 1.84
CA VAL A 101 14.01 8.24 0.78
C VAL A 101 13.27 8.32 -0.56
N ALA A 102 12.03 8.80 -0.59
CA ALA A 102 11.25 8.93 -1.82
C ALA A 102 11.84 10.01 -2.73
N THR A 103 12.00 9.69 -4.01
CA THR A 103 12.46 10.63 -5.04
C THR A 103 11.32 11.15 -5.91
N SER A 104 10.14 10.53 -5.80
CA SER A 104 8.89 10.98 -6.40
C SER A 104 7.85 11.29 -5.32
N VAL A 105 6.73 11.89 -5.70
CA VAL A 105 5.63 12.13 -4.77
C VAL A 105 5.15 10.82 -4.15
N PRO A 106 4.96 10.71 -2.83
CA PRO A 106 4.38 9.52 -2.21
C PRO A 106 2.91 9.34 -2.62
N VAL A 107 2.50 8.09 -2.73
CA VAL A 107 1.12 7.72 -3.03
C VAL A 107 0.47 7.13 -1.78
N PHE A 108 -0.63 7.71 -1.35
CA PHE A 108 -1.48 7.15 -0.31
C PHE A 108 -2.73 6.54 -0.93
N LEU A 109 -3.06 5.29 -0.57
CA LEU A 109 -4.33 4.69 -0.94
C LEU A 109 -5.31 4.75 0.22
N MET A 110 -6.59 4.87 -0.13
CA MET A 110 -7.70 4.73 0.80
C MET A 110 -8.80 3.86 0.19
N ARG A 111 -9.70 3.38 0.99
CA ARG A 111 -10.91 2.64 0.59
C ARG A 111 -11.90 2.74 1.74
N ASP A 112 -13.20 2.74 1.48
CA ASP A 112 -14.21 2.77 2.54
C ASP A 112 -13.80 1.91 3.75
N PRO A 113 -13.69 2.48 4.95
CA PRO A 113 -13.23 1.79 6.15
C PRO A 113 -14.06 0.55 6.50
N ARG A 114 -15.35 0.60 6.21
CA ARG A 114 -16.27 -0.54 6.44
C ARG A 114 -15.86 -1.76 5.62
N LEU A 115 -15.42 -1.53 4.38
CA LEU A 115 -14.93 -2.59 3.50
C LEU A 115 -13.55 -3.10 3.92
N THR A 116 -12.62 -2.23 4.30
CA THR A 116 -11.27 -2.64 4.71
C THR A 116 -11.29 -3.43 6.01
N ILE A 117 -12.02 -2.95 7.01
CA ILE A 117 -12.12 -3.56 8.35
C ILE A 117 -12.89 -4.88 8.26
N SER A 118 -14.01 -4.92 7.53
CA SER A 118 -14.77 -6.15 7.31
C SER A 118 -13.94 -7.21 6.57
N SER A 119 -13.21 -6.80 5.52
CA SER A 119 -12.30 -7.69 4.79
C SER A 119 -11.19 -8.26 5.69
N ARG A 120 -10.62 -7.46 6.61
CA ARG A 120 -9.61 -7.94 7.56
C ARG A 120 -10.20 -8.96 8.52
N ARG A 121 -11.37 -8.70 9.09
CA ARG A 121 -12.09 -9.63 9.97
C ARG A 121 -12.41 -10.93 9.26
N GLU A 122 -12.86 -10.87 8.01
CA GLU A 122 -13.15 -12.05 7.21
C GLU A 122 -11.91 -12.93 6.95
N VAL A 123 -10.76 -12.31 6.65
CA VAL A 123 -9.50 -13.06 6.48
C VAL A 123 -9.10 -13.74 7.80
N LYS A 124 -9.17 -13.03 8.93
CA LYS A 124 -8.88 -13.61 10.26
C LYS A 124 -9.84 -14.77 10.58
N ARG A 125 -11.13 -14.62 10.26
CA ARG A 125 -12.14 -15.67 10.45
C ARG A 125 -11.82 -16.94 9.65
N ARG A 126 -11.44 -16.78 8.39
CA ARG A 126 -11.02 -17.92 7.53
C ARG A 126 -9.73 -18.59 8.01
N ALA A 127 -8.83 -17.82 8.59
CA ALA A 127 -7.59 -18.34 9.17
C ALA A 127 -7.79 -18.95 10.57
N GLY A 128 -9.01 -18.92 11.13
CA GLY A 128 -9.27 -19.40 12.51
C GLY A 128 -8.60 -18.53 13.59
N SER A 129 -8.24 -17.28 13.25
CA SER A 129 -7.58 -16.34 14.17
C SER A 129 -8.61 -15.49 14.91
N PRO A 130 -8.28 -14.95 16.11
CA PRO A 130 -9.14 -14.00 16.82
C PRO A 130 -9.59 -12.85 15.92
N LEU A 131 -10.86 -12.46 16.00
CA LEU A 131 -11.42 -11.37 15.17
C LEU A 131 -11.07 -9.99 15.71
N GLU A 132 -10.71 -9.92 16.99
CA GLU A 132 -10.23 -8.72 17.65
C GLU A 132 -8.80 -8.41 17.22
N PHE A 133 -8.50 -7.13 17.11
CA PHE A 133 -7.18 -6.58 16.86
C PHE A 133 -7.13 -5.13 17.35
N PRO A 134 -5.94 -4.58 17.66
CA PRO A 134 -5.80 -3.19 18.03
C PRO A 134 -6.41 -2.26 16.96
N LEU A 135 -7.14 -1.23 17.39
CA LEU A 135 -7.80 -0.29 16.46
C LEU A 135 -6.77 0.42 15.54
N ASP A 136 -5.56 0.64 16.03
CA ASP A 136 -4.47 1.22 15.22
C ASP A 136 -4.12 0.36 14.01
N GLU A 137 -4.31 -0.96 14.10
CA GLU A 137 -4.07 -1.88 12.99
C GLU A 137 -5.11 -1.77 11.85
N THR A 138 -6.14 -0.94 12.00
CA THR A 138 -6.98 -0.54 10.87
C THR A 138 -6.24 0.38 9.90
N GLY A 139 -5.18 1.05 10.38
CA GLY A 139 -4.32 1.94 9.62
C GLY A 139 -4.88 3.35 9.42
N TRP A 140 -6.10 3.65 9.89
CA TRP A 140 -6.74 4.93 9.61
C TRP A 140 -6.16 6.08 10.41
N HIS A 141 -5.86 5.89 11.70
CA HIS A 141 -5.13 6.89 12.50
C HIS A 141 -3.74 7.17 11.93
N ALA A 142 -3.05 6.13 11.45
CA ALA A 142 -1.75 6.31 10.83
C ALA A 142 -1.86 7.07 9.50
N LEU A 143 -2.83 6.73 8.63
CA LEU A 143 -3.07 7.45 7.38
C LEU A 143 -3.33 8.95 7.61
N GLU A 144 -4.18 9.29 8.59
CA GLU A 144 -4.45 10.68 8.97
C GLU A 144 -3.16 11.41 9.34
N ARG A 145 -2.35 10.82 10.25
CA ARG A 145 -1.06 11.40 10.67
C ARG A 145 -0.06 11.53 9.52
N HIS A 146 -0.02 10.57 8.61
CA HIS A 146 0.88 10.60 7.45
C HIS A 146 0.52 11.72 6.48
N ILE A 147 -0.77 11.92 6.20
CA ILE A 147 -1.23 13.02 5.35
C ILE A 147 -0.99 14.37 6.06
N ALA A 148 -1.25 14.46 7.38
CA ALA A 148 -0.93 15.63 8.16
C ALA A 148 0.58 15.94 8.11
N HIS A 149 1.44 14.93 8.29
CA HIS A 149 2.89 15.10 8.17
C HIS A 149 3.29 15.68 6.80
N CYS A 150 2.71 15.19 5.71
CA CYS A 150 2.97 15.77 4.38
C CYS A 150 2.56 17.24 4.30
N ARG A 151 1.35 17.58 4.77
CA ARG A 151 0.82 18.95 4.76
C ARG A 151 1.68 19.90 5.60
N ASP A 152 2.05 19.49 6.81
CA ASP A 152 2.83 20.29 7.75
C ASP A 152 4.26 20.56 7.28
N ASN A 153 4.83 19.64 6.48
CA ASN A 153 6.18 19.75 5.95
C ASN A 153 6.24 20.17 4.47
N GLY A 154 5.11 20.55 3.87
CA GLY A 154 5.05 20.97 2.46
C GLY A 154 5.43 19.88 1.47
N ILE A 155 5.30 18.60 1.86
CA ILE A 155 5.55 17.45 0.99
C ILE A 155 4.33 17.24 0.11
N ASP A 156 4.49 17.31 -1.21
CA ASP A 156 3.43 16.98 -2.15
C ASP A 156 3.14 15.48 -2.14
N TYR A 157 1.89 15.09 -2.37
CA TYR A 157 1.47 13.69 -2.37
C TYR A 157 0.35 13.43 -3.36
N VAL A 158 0.05 12.15 -3.59
CA VAL A 158 -1.09 11.68 -4.37
C VAL A 158 -1.98 10.84 -3.46
N LEU A 159 -3.28 11.08 -3.52
CA LEU A 159 -4.28 10.27 -2.82
C LEU A 159 -5.14 9.52 -3.84
N VAL A 160 -5.29 8.21 -3.65
CA VAL A 160 -6.02 7.31 -4.55
C VAL A 160 -7.10 6.57 -3.78
N ASP A 161 -8.34 6.67 -4.25
CA ASP A 161 -9.41 5.81 -3.78
C ASP A 161 -9.36 4.46 -4.52
N ALA A 162 -9.36 3.38 -3.77
CA ALA A 162 -9.34 2.02 -4.32
C ALA A 162 -10.61 1.68 -5.12
N PHE A 163 -11.75 2.33 -4.84
CA PHE A 163 -12.96 2.19 -5.66
C PHE A 163 -12.72 2.78 -7.06
N ASP A 164 -12.21 4.01 -7.13
CA ASP A 164 -11.89 4.67 -8.39
C ASP A 164 -10.83 3.88 -9.18
N PHE A 165 -9.76 3.47 -8.51
CA PHE A 165 -8.71 2.64 -9.10
C PHE A 165 -9.24 1.33 -9.68
N ARG A 166 -10.15 0.64 -9.00
CA ARG A 166 -10.70 -0.63 -9.47
C ARG A 166 -11.81 -0.48 -10.51
N SER A 167 -12.53 0.65 -10.48
CA SER A 167 -13.60 0.95 -11.44
C SER A 167 -13.04 1.46 -12.78
N GLN A 168 -12.01 2.28 -12.73
CA GLN A 168 -11.41 2.94 -13.89
C GLN A 168 -9.87 2.88 -13.83
N PRO A 169 -9.28 1.67 -13.84
CA PRO A 169 -7.86 1.49 -13.56
C PRO A 169 -6.95 2.22 -14.55
N ALA A 170 -7.29 2.25 -15.83
CA ALA A 170 -6.47 2.93 -16.84
C ALA A 170 -6.42 4.45 -16.61
N SER A 171 -7.58 5.07 -16.32
CA SER A 171 -7.67 6.50 -16.07
C SER A 171 -6.91 6.91 -14.81
N VAL A 172 -7.06 6.14 -13.72
CA VAL A 172 -6.37 6.42 -12.46
C VAL A 172 -4.86 6.20 -12.59
N MET A 173 -4.44 5.05 -13.14
CA MET A 173 -3.02 4.72 -13.23
C MET A 173 -2.25 5.60 -14.20
N SER A 174 -2.85 6.05 -15.29
CA SER A 174 -2.23 7.04 -16.18
C SER A 174 -1.89 8.34 -15.42
N GLN A 175 -2.81 8.83 -14.59
CA GLN A 175 -2.57 10.05 -13.82
C GLN A 175 -1.53 9.82 -12.70
N VAL A 176 -1.61 8.68 -12.00
CA VAL A 176 -0.64 8.33 -10.96
C VAL A 176 0.76 8.20 -11.56
N SER A 177 0.90 7.46 -12.65
CA SER A 177 2.20 7.27 -13.33
C SER A 177 2.82 8.60 -13.75
N ALA A 178 2.02 9.50 -14.34
CA ALA A 178 2.48 10.85 -14.69
C ALA A 178 3.00 11.63 -13.46
N ARG A 179 2.36 11.49 -12.29
CA ARG A 179 2.80 12.11 -11.04
C ARG A 179 4.08 11.48 -10.48
N LEU A 180 4.32 10.20 -10.78
CA LEU A 180 5.54 9.50 -10.40
C LEU A 180 6.70 9.68 -11.40
N GLY A 181 6.46 10.33 -12.54
CA GLY A 181 7.42 10.44 -13.63
C GLY A 181 7.59 9.13 -14.42
N LEU A 182 6.57 8.27 -14.41
CA LEU A 182 6.56 6.99 -15.12
C LEU A 182 5.66 7.06 -16.37
N ASP A 183 6.07 6.38 -17.42
CA ASP A 183 5.19 6.13 -18.56
C ASP A 183 4.16 5.05 -18.21
N PHE A 184 2.93 5.24 -18.63
CA PHE A 184 1.86 4.28 -18.41
C PHE A 184 1.46 3.56 -19.71
N ASP A 185 1.48 2.23 -19.65
CA ASP A 185 0.93 1.37 -20.68
C ASP A 185 -0.25 0.56 -20.10
N PRO A 186 -1.45 0.56 -20.72
CA PRO A 186 -2.58 -0.27 -20.30
C PRO A 186 -2.25 -1.76 -20.16
N ALA A 187 -1.25 -2.27 -20.86
CA ALA A 187 -0.75 -3.64 -20.69
C ALA A 187 -0.28 -3.94 -19.24
N GLN A 188 0.10 -2.92 -18.47
CA GLN A 188 0.49 -3.08 -17.07
C GLN A 188 -0.68 -3.49 -16.15
N LEU A 189 -1.94 -3.33 -16.60
CA LEU A 189 -3.14 -3.68 -15.83
C LEU A 189 -3.47 -5.16 -15.85
N VAL A 190 -2.82 -5.93 -16.71
CA VAL A 190 -3.01 -7.37 -16.84
C VAL A 190 -1.69 -8.10 -16.60
N TRP A 191 -1.77 -9.30 -16.04
CA TRP A 191 -0.59 -10.09 -15.70
C TRP A 191 -0.91 -11.57 -15.59
N GLU A 192 0.10 -12.41 -15.66
CA GLU A 192 -0.05 -13.83 -15.38
C GLU A 192 -0.09 -14.10 -13.87
N PRO A 193 -0.91 -15.06 -13.40
CA PRO A 193 -0.88 -15.52 -12.03
C PRO A 193 0.52 -15.97 -11.59
N ARG A 194 0.88 -15.64 -10.36
CA ARG A 194 2.16 -15.99 -9.74
C ARG A 194 1.93 -16.47 -8.30
N PRO A 195 1.26 -17.62 -8.10
CA PRO A 195 0.90 -18.11 -6.77
C PRO A 195 2.12 -18.35 -5.88
N ASP A 196 3.26 -18.70 -6.46
CA ASP A 196 4.50 -19.05 -5.76
C ASP A 196 5.46 -17.86 -5.62
N MET A 197 5.05 -16.65 -6.01
CA MET A 197 5.90 -15.46 -5.91
C MET A 197 6.11 -15.07 -4.45
N ALA A 198 7.37 -15.10 -4.01
CA ALA A 198 7.77 -14.48 -2.75
C ALA A 198 7.74 -12.95 -2.90
N LEU A 199 6.92 -12.26 -2.11
CA LEU A 199 6.82 -10.80 -2.13
C LEU A 199 7.93 -10.13 -1.31
N SER A 200 8.58 -10.88 -0.39
CA SER A 200 9.67 -10.41 0.44
C SER A 200 10.67 -11.52 0.68
N ASN A 201 11.96 -11.19 0.69
CA ASN A 201 13.03 -12.11 1.03
C ASN A 201 13.14 -12.37 2.54
N HIS A 202 12.42 -11.60 3.37
CA HIS A 202 12.54 -11.59 4.83
C HIS A 202 11.26 -12.06 5.56
N ARG A 203 10.25 -12.55 4.83
CA ARG A 203 9.00 -12.98 5.46
C ARG A 203 9.17 -14.29 6.21
N THR A 204 8.87 -14.25 7.49
CA THR A 204 8.56 -15.43 8.29
C THR A 204 7.15 -15.94 7.91
N SER A 205 7.04 -17.25 7.78
CA SER A 205 5.84 -18.00 7.39
C SER A 205 4.58 -17.59 8.16
N GLY A 206 3.45 -17.46 7.47
CA GLY A 206 2.11 -17.39 8.07
C GLY A 206 1.18 -16.28 7.58
N VAL A 207 1.64 -15.36 6.73
CA VAL A 207 0.85 -14.19 6.26
C VAL A 207 0.46 -14.29 4.76
N ASP A 208 0.81 -15.38 4.10
CA ASP A 208 0.61 -15.57 2.65
C ASP A 208 -0.86 -15.52 2.21
N HIS A 209 -1.79 -15.90 3.10
CA HIS A 209 -3.22 -15.87 2.81
C HIS A 209 -3.77 -14.47 2.54
N PHE A 210 -3.11 -13.39 2.98
CA PHE A 210 -3.52 -12.01 2.66
C PHE A 210 -3.27 -11.63 1.20
N PHE A 211 -2.33 -12.29 0.52
CA PHE A 211 -1.90 -11.98 -0.85
C PHE A 211 -2.34 -13.02 -1.88
N THR A 212 -2.84 -14.17 -1.45
CA THR A 212 -3.26 -15.28 -2.32
C THR A 212 -4.17 -14.79 -3.46
N ARG A 213 -5.12 -13.92 -3.17
CA ARG A 213 -6.05 -13.41 -4.19
C ARG A 213 -5.32 -12.61 -5.28
N VAL A 214 -4.45 -11.68 -4.91
CA VAL A 214 -3.73 -10.84 -5.89
C VAL A 214 -2.69 -11.65 -6.66
N LEU A 215 -2.02 -12.61 -6.02
CA LEU A 215 -1.04 -13.47 -6.69
C LEU A 215 -1.70 -14.39 -7.72
N ASN A 216 -2.92 -14.86 -7.48
CA ASN A 216 -3.70 -15.68 -8.40
C ASN A 216 -4.55 -14.88 -9.40
N SER A 217 -4.62 -13.56 -9.30
CA SER A 217 -5.37 -12.72 -10.25
C SER A 217 -4.65 -12.58 -11.59
N LYS A 218 -5.41 -12.19 -12.62
CA LYS A 218 -4.90 -11.90 -13.98
C LYS A 218 -4.94 -10.41 -14.32
N GLY A 219 -5.23 -9.55 -13.34
CA GLY A 219 -5.35 -8.10 -13.54
C GLY A 219 -6.15 -7.46 -12.42
N ILE A 220 -6.55 -6.22 -12.64
CA ILE A 220 -7.39 -5.47 -11.70
C ILE A 220 -8.84 -5.97 -11.81
N GLU A 221 -9.36 -6.44 -10.69
CA GLU A 221 -10.76 -6.86 -10.59
C GLU A 221 -11.64 -5.64 -10.25
N PRO A 222 -12.76 -5.43 -10.96
CA PRO A 222 -13.69 -4.35 -10.64
C PRO A 222 -14.25 -4.51 -9.21
N PRO A 223 -14.66 -3.42 -8.55
CA PRO A 223 -15.29 -3.48 -7.25
C PRO A 223 -16.69 -4.11 -7.38
N VAL A 224 -16.95 -5.16 -6.61
CA VAL A 224 -18.26 -5.83 -6.53
C VAL A 224 -18.57 -6.00 -5.05
N GLU A 225 -18.69 -4.89 -4.32
CA GLU A 225 -18.78 -4.96 -2.87
C GLU A 225 -20.03 -4.22 -2.37
N THR A 226 -20.79 -4.92 -1.56
CA THR A 226 -21.82 -4.28 -0.73
C THR A 226 -21.13 -3.71 0.50
N VAL A 227 -21.32 -2.42 0.74
CA VAL A 227 -20.76 -1.75 1.92
C VAL A 227 -21.52 -2.21 3.16
N PRO A 228 -20.83 -2.77 4.18
CA PRO A 228 -21.47 -3.21 5.41
C PRO A 228 -22.14 -2.06 6.17
N ASP A 229 -23.26 -2.35 6.84
CA ASP A 229 -23.87 -1.41 7.77
C ASP A 229 -23.03 -1.29 9.05
N PHE A 230 -23.12 -0.16 9.74
CA PHE A 230 -22.41 0.05 11.00
C PHE A 230 -22.78 -0.96 12.09
N THR A 231 -23.98 -1.50 12.06
CA THR A 231 -24.48 -2.52 13.02
C THR A 231 -23.76 -3.86 12.87
N GLU A 232 -23.08 -4.11 11.75
CA GLU A 232 -22.28 -5.32 11.53
C GLU A 232 -20.93 -5.29 12.28
N PHE A 233 -20.56 -4.13 12.84
CA PHE A 233 -19.37 -3.98 13.65
C PHE A 233 -19.75 -4.02 15.14
N PRO A 234 -19.03 -4.82 15.98
CA PRO A 234 -19.28 -4.89 17.41
C PRO A 234 -19.08 -3.54 18.09
N GLU A 235 -19.87 -3.28 19.11
CA GLU A 235 -19.69 -2.11 20.00
C GLU A 235 -18.53 -2.31 20.98
N GLU A 236 -18.34 -3.57 21.36
CA GLU A 236 -17.27 -3.99 22.26
C GLU A 236 -15.91 -3.61 21.69
N GLY A 237 -15.00 -3.18 22.56
CA GLY A 237 -13.67 -2.71 22.16
C GLY A 237 -13.70 -1.42 21.34
N GLY A 238 -14.83 -0.71 21.22
CA GLY A 238 -14.94 0.56 20.53
C GLY A 238 -14.87 0.48 18.99
N LEU A 239 -14.91 -0.73 18.39
CA LEU A 239 -14.72 -0.90 16.96
C LEU A 239 -15.76 -0.13 16.13
N ARG A 240 -17.06 -0.19 16.51
CA ARG A 240 -18.12 0.55 15.78
C ARG A 240 -17.91 2.06 15.82
N ALA A 241 -17.53 2.61 16.97
CA ALA A 241 -17.21 4.03 17.08
C ALA A 241 -16.01 4.41 16.22
N HIS A 242 -14.97 3.58 16.23
CA HIS A 242 -13.79 3.76 15.38
C HIS A 242 -14.14 3.71 13.89
N VAL A 243 -15.00 2.75 13.45
CA VAL A 243 -15.44 2.68 12.06
C VAL A 243 -16.20 3.95 11.65
N ARG A 244 -17.06 4.51 12.51
CA ARG A 244 -17.75 5.78 12.23
C ARG A 244 -16.76 6.91 12.03
N TRP A 245 -15.85 7.09 12.98
CA TRP A 245 -14.78 8.09 12.87
C TRP A 245 -13.94 7.92 11.59
N ALA A 246 -13.55 6.69 11.26
CA ALA A 246 -12.77 6.43 10.05
C ALA A 246 -13.56 6.72 8.76
N VAL A 247 -14.89 6.51 8.77
CA VAL A 247 -15.76 6.89 7.65
C VAL A 247 -15.84 8.41 7.52
N ASP A 248 -15.95 9.14 8.61
CA ASP A 248 -15.96 10.62 8.58
C ASP A 248 -14.61 11.15 8.02
N LEU A 249 -13.49 10.58 8.44
CA LEU A 249 -12.17 10.88 7.87
C LEU A 249 -12.11 10.52 6.37
N TYR A 250 -12.58 9.36 5.97
CA TYR A 250 -12.62 8.94 4.57
C TYR A 250 -13.43 9.91 3.70
N GLN A 251 -14.61 10.35 4.18
CA GLN A 251 -15.43 11.35 3.47
C GLN A 251 -14.69 12.67 3.30
N HIS A 252 -13.99 13.12 4.34
CA HIS A 252 -13.15 14.32 4.26
C HIS A 252 -12.01 14.16 3.25
N LEU A 253 -11.36 12.99 3.21
CA LEU A 253 -10.28 12.71 2.27
C LEU A 253 -10.76 12.54 0.82
N LEU A 254 -12.02 12.20 0.59
CA LEU A 254 -12.62 12.19 -0.75
C LEU A 254 -12.66 13.59 -1.38
N GLU A 255 -12.62 14.64 -0.56
CA GLU A 255 -12.61 16.04 -1.00
C GLU A 255 -11.18 16.62 -1.08
N ASP A 256 -10.14 15.82 -0.76
CA ASP A 256 -8.74 16.27 -0.82
C ASP A 256 -8.35 16.67 -2.25
N PRO A 257 -7.79 17.88 -2.46
CA PRO A 257 -7.36 18.33 -3.79
C PRO A 257 -6.22 17.52 -4.41
N LYS A 258 -5.53 16.68 -3.61
CA LYS A 258 -4.49 15.75 -4.07
C LYS A 258 -5.04 14.40 -4.51
N ARG A 259 -6.36 14.18 -4.36
CA ARG A 259 -7.00 12.96 -4.83
C ARG A 259 -7.01 12.90 -6.36
N ILE A 260 -6.63 11.76 -6.89
CA ILE A 260 -6.80 11.45 -8.31
C ILE A 260 -8.28 11.13 -8.57
N LEU A 261 -8.87 11.89 -9.47
CA LEU A 261 -10.22 11.65 -9.95
C LEU A 261 -10.16 10.96 -11.32
N PRO A 262 -10.94 9.90 -11.54
CA PRO A 262 -11.04 9.31 -12.87
C PRO A 262 -11.50 10.35 -13.90
N ARG A 263 -10.88 10.35 -15.07
CA ARG A 263 -11.30 11.19 -16.20
C ARG A 263 -12.20 10.38 -17.12
N SER A 264 -13.30 10.97 -17.50
CA SER A 264 -14.23 10.42 -18.50
C SER A 264 -13.59 10.30 -19.89
#